data_2710dc6d7bbed3ccdc6104210822e92a
#
_entry.id   2710dc6d7bbed3ccdc6104210822e92a
#
_cell.length_a   1.000
_cell.length_b   1.000
_cell.length_c   1.000
_cell.angle_alpha   90.00
_cell.angle_beta   90.00
_cell.angle_gamma   90.00
#
_symmetry.space_group_name_H-M   'P 1'
#
loop_
_entity.id
_entity.type
_entity.pdbx_description
1 polymer ?
#
loop_
_entity_poly.entity_id
_entity_poly.type
_entity_poly.pdbx_seq_one_letter_code
_entity_poly.pdbx_strand_id
1 'polypeptide(L)'
;MMEKIKQELEKGGAVVLPTETVYGLFAKALDEKAVDHVYRLKRRPRDKALNLNVASLGDILNFSKNQPPCLQQLVKSFLPGPLTIILEANDKVPYWVNSDLTTVGFRMPSHPVTLELIREFGPLIGPSANISGQDSGVTYKEILQDFNQNVLGLEDDAFLTGQDSTIIDLSGSKVKILRQGSITREDILAKIPEIPFEEVCYAM
;
A
#
# COMPACT_ATOMS: atom_id res chain seq x y z
N MET A 1 -12.51 -16.95 -12.51
CA MET A 1 -11.63 -15.75 -12.44
C MET A 1 -10.66 -15.86 -11.28
N MET A 2 -11.13 -16.07 -10.06
CA MET A 2 -10.29 -16.11 -8.85
C MET A 2 -9.13 -17.11 -8.94
N GLU A 3 -9.40 -18.33 -9.40
CA GLU A 3 -8.36 -19.35 -9.59
C GLU A 3 -7.23 -18.90 -10.54
N LYS A 4 -7.58 -18.17 -11.61
CA LYS A 4 -6.58 -17.62 -12.53
C LYS A 4 -5.72 -16.54 -11.87
N ILE A 5 -6.34 -15.69 -11.02
CA ILE A 5 -5.63 -14.66 -10.24
C ILE A 5 -4.63 -15.31 -9.29
N LYS A 6 -5.05 -16.34 -8.55
CA LYS A 6 -4.16 -17.09 -7.65
C LYS A 6 -2.99 -17.74 -8.40
N GLN A 7 -3.26 -18.42 -9.51
CA GLN A 7 -2.22 -19.01 -10.35
C GLN A 7 -1.25 -17.97 -10.90
N GLU A 8 -1.73 -16.77 -11.25
CA GLU A 8 -0.85 -15.70 -11.72
C GLU A 8 0.07 -15.21 -10.60
N LEU A 9 -0.45 -15.00 -9.40
CA LEU A 9 0.36 -14.64 -8.22
C LEU A 9 1.38 -15.75 -7.88
N GLU A 10 0.98 -17.03 -7.95
CA GLU A 10 1.88 -18.16 -7.71
C GLU A 10 3.07 -18.19 -8.65
N LYS A 11 2.86 -17.88 -9.93
CA LYS A 11 3.90 -17.83 -10.96
C LYS A 11 4.81 -16.58 -10.87
N GLY A 12 4.57 -15.68 -9.91
CA GLY A 12 5.29 -14.41 -9.80
C GLY A 12 4.80 -13.35 -10.79
N GLY A 13 3.58 -13.49 -11.30
CA GLY A 13 2.91 -12.48 -12.11
C GLY A 13 2.31 -11.35 -11.29
N ALA A 14 1.72 -10.38 -11.99
CA ALA A 14 1.05 -9.24 -11.41
C ALA A 14 -0.45 -9.25 -11.75
N VAL A 15 -1.28 -8.83 -10.80
CA VAL A 15 -2.74 -8.80 -10.94
C VAL A 15 -3.31 -7.45 -10.51
N VAL A 16 -4.37 -7.00 -11.16
CA VAL A 16 -5.11 -5.80 -10.80
C VAL A 16 -6.21 -6.17 -9.82
N LEU A 17 -6.16 -5.60 -8.61
CA LEU A 17 -7.15 -5.86 -7.57
C LEU A 17 -7.75 -4.54 -7.05
N PRO A 18 -9.06 -4.52 -6.74
CA PRO A 18 -9.71 -3.38 -6.14
C PRO A 18 -9.27 -3.20 -4.68
N THR A 19 -9.22 -1.94 -4.26
CA THR A 19 -9.12 -1.55 -2.85
C THR A 19 -10.24 -0.57 -2.54
N GLU A 20 -10.37 -0.11 -1.31
CA GLU A 20 -11.33 0.94 -0.95
C GLU A 20 -10.96 2.32 -1.51
N THR A 21 -9.77 2.49 -2.04
CA THR A 21 -9.27 3.75 -2.61
C THR A 21 -9.29 3.73 -4.13
N VAL A 22 -8.32 3.08 -4.73
CA VAL A 22 -8.13 2.90 -6.18
C VAL A 22 -7.71 1.46 -6.45
N TYR A 23 -7.72 1.04 -7.71
CA TYR A 23 -7.13 -0.24 -8.08
C TYR A 23 -5.62 -0.25 -7.83
N GLY A 24 -5.12 -1.38 -7.33
CA GLY A 24 -3.69 -1.64 -7.19
C GLY A 24 -3.21 -2.71 -8.17
N LEU A 25 -1.94 -2.61 -8.57
CA LEU A 25 -1.24 -3.65 -9.31
C LEU A 25 -0.43 -4.49 -8.32
N PHE A 26 -0.96 -5.65 -7.97
CA PHE A 26 -0.44 -6.50 -6.89
C PHE A 26 0.47 -7.60 -7.40
N ALA A 27 1.54 -7.86 -6.67
CA ALA A 27 2.45 -8.99 -6.87
C ALA A 27 3.12 -9.38 -5.54
N LYS A 28 3.70 -10.59 -5.48
CA LYS A 28 4.36 -11.09 -4.26
C LYS A 28 5.56 -10.21 -3.92
N ALA A 29 5.55 -9.59 -2.73
CA ALA A 29 6.58 -8.64 -2.31
C ALA A 29 7.96 -9.28 -2.10
N LEU A 30 7.99 -10.55 -1.67
CA LEU A 30 9.23 -11.28 -1.38
C LEU A 30 9.80 -12.01 -2.60
N ASP A 31 9.17 -11.88 -3.76
CA ASP A 31 9.65 -12.39 -5.04
C ASP A 31 10.21 -11.23 -5.88
N GLU A 32 11.54 -11.14 -5.99
CA GLU A 32 12.22 -10.08 -6.73
C GLU A 32 11.75 -9.97 -8.17
N LYS A 33 11.54 -11.12 -8.85
CA LYS A 33 11.10 -11.14 -10.25
C LYS A 33 9.68 -10.60 -10.41
N ALA A 34 8.79 -10.91 -9.46
CA ALA A 34 7.43 -10.40 -9.42
C ALA A 34 7.41 -8.87 -9.21
N VAL A 35 8.23 -8.38 -8.29
CA VAL A 35 8.39 -6.94 -8.04
C VAL A 35 8.97 -6.23 -9.28
N ASP A 36 10.00 -6.80 -9.89
CA ASP A 36 10.59 -6.29 -11.13
C ASP A 36 9.57 -6.22 -12.27
N HIS A 37 8.71 -7.21 -12.36
CA HIS A 37 7.63 -7.22 -13.35
C HIS A 37 6.69 -6.02 -13.18
N VAL A 38 6.29 -5.70 -11.94
CA VAL A 38 5.46 -4.53 -11.64
C VAL A 38 6.17 -3.23 -12.00
N TYR A 39 7.45 -3.06 -11.67
CA TYR A 39 8.21 -1.88 -12.06
C TYR A 39 8.23 -1.68 -13.59
N ARG A 40 8.42 -2.75 -14.35
CA ARG A 40 8.40 -2.72 -15.83
C ARG A 40 7.02 -2.38 -16.38
N LEU A 41 5.96 -3.05 -15.90
CA LEU A 41 4.58 -2.78 -16.33
C LEU A 41 4.20 -1.32 -16.11
N LYS A 42 4.55 -0.77 -14.95
CA LYS A 42 4.24 0.62 -14.60
C LYS A 42 5.19 1.65 -15.21
N ARG A 43 6.29 1.24 -15.83
CA ARG A 43 7.41 2.13 -16.21
C ARG A 43 7.86 2.98 -15.02
N ARG A 44 7.89 2.39 -13.82
CA ARG A 44 8.18 3.09 -12.58
C ARG A 44 9.69 3.23 -12.39
N PRO A 45 10.19 4.42 -12.03
CA PRO A 45 11.58 4.58 -11.62
C PRO A 45 11.90 3.75 -10.37
N ARG A 46 13.10 3.15 -10.34
CA ARG A 46 13.51 2.26 -9.25
C ARG A 46 13.78 2.96 -7.92
N ASP A 47 14.04 4.25 -7.95
CA ASP A 47 14.20 5.12 -6.77
C ASP A 47 12.86 5.40 -6.04
N LYS A 48 11.73 5.07 -6.67
CA LYS A 48 10.41 5.18 -6.05
C LYS A 48 10.05 3.89 -5.33
N ALA A 49 10.29 3.85 -4.04
CA ALA A 49 9.95 2.72 -3.17
C ALA A 49 8.48 2.27 -3.30
N LEU A 50 8.23 1.01 -2.94
CA LEU A 50 6.91 0.40 -2.85
C LEU A 50 6.54 0.16 -1.39
N ASN A 51 5.24 0.02 -1.13
CA ASN A 51 4.71 -0.35 0.17
C ASN A 51 4.47 -1.86 0.25
N LEU A 52 4.49 -2.39 1.46
CA LEU A 52 3.98 -3.72 1.78
C LEU A 52 2.49 -3.64 2.10
N ASN A 53 1.67 -4.34 1.32
CA ASN A 53 0.27 -4.59 1.69
C ASN A 53 0.24 -5.87 2.52
N VAL A 54 -0.30 -5.75 3.72
CA VAL A 54 -0.29 -6.79 4.76
C VAL A 54 -1.70 -7.08 5.26
N ALA A 55 -1.89 -8.14 6.01
CA ALA A 55 -3.20 -8.58 6.48
C ALA A 55 -3.37 -8.50 8.01
N SER A 56 -2.32 -8.16 8.74
CA SER A 56 -2.35 -8.13 10.20
C SER A 56 -1.33 -7.15 10.80
N LEU A 57 -1.56 -6.76 12.06
CA LEU A 57 -0.53 -6.07 12.85
C LEU A 57 0.73 -6.92 13.00
N GLY A 58 0.57 -8.25 13.11
CA GLY A 58 1.71 -9.17 13.19
C GLY A 58 2.65 -9.05 11.98
N ASP A 59 2.11 -8.88 10.78
CA ASP A 59 2.90 -8.67 9.57
C ASP A 59 3.67 -7.35 9.64
N ILE A 60 3.02 -6.28 10.11
CA ILE A 60 3.67 -4.97 10.29
C ILE A 60 4.86 -5.10 11.25
N LEU A 61 4.65 -5.75 12.40
CA LEU A 61 5.71 -5.97 13.38
C LEU A 61 6.84 -6.86 12.85
N ASN A 62 6.51 -7.83 11.99
CA ASN A 62 7.50 -8.75 11.41
C ASN A 62 8.48 -8.06 10.43
N PHE A 63 8.07 -6.98 9.76
CA PHE A 63 8.87 -6.25 8.77
C PHE A 63 9.34 -4.87 9.24
N SER A 64 9.04 -4.47 10.47
CA SER A 64 9.45 -3.18 11.04
C SER A 64 10.25 -3.35 12.33
N LYS A 65 10.88 -2.27 12.78
CA LYS A 65 11.58 -2.18 14.07
C LYS A 65 11.29 -0.82 14.72
N ASN A 66 11.62 -0.68 16.01
CA ASN A 66 11.49 0.57 16.76
C ASN A 66 10.08 1.19 16.67
N GLN A 67 9.03 0.34 16.73
CA GLN A 67 7.66 0.78 16.55
C GLN A 67 7.24 1.76 17.65
N PRO A 68 6.59 2.89 17.28
CA PRO A 68 6.11 3.85 18.26
C PRO A 68 4.92 3.29 19.06
N PRO A 69 4.73 3.71 20.32
CA PRO A 69 3.66 3.20 21.19
C PRO A 69 2.25 3.35 20.60
N CYS A 70 2.02 4.37 19.75
CA CYS A 70 0.72 4.64 19.13
C CYS A 70 0.36 3.68 17.98
N LEU A 71 1.32 2.85 17.47
CA LEU A 71 1.12 2.01 16.30
C LEU A 71 -0.09 1.08 16.46
N GLN A 72 -0.19 0.38 17.58
CA GLN A 72 -1.27 -0.60 17.80
C GLN A 72 -2.65 0.07 17.75
N GLN A 73 -2.77 1.27 18.31
CA GLN A 73 -4.03 2.01 18.32
C GLN A 73 -4.36 2.56 16.93
N LEU A 74 -3.37 3.03 16.18
CA LEU A 74 -3.55 3.43 14.78
C LEU A 74 -4.06 2.26 13.92
N VAL A 75 -3.40 1.12 14.00
CA VAL A 75 -3.82 -0.08 13.27
C VAL A 75 -5.25 -0.48 13.66
N LYS A 76 -5.57 -0.54 14.95
CA LYS A 76 -6.91 -0.90 15.42
C LYS A 76 -8.00 0.09 14.95
N SER A 77 -7.66 1.38 14.83
CA SER A 77 -8.65 2.42 14.51
C SER A 77 -8.87 2.63 13.03
N PHE A 78 -7.84 2.39 12.18
CA PHE A 78 -7.85 2.81 10.79
C PHE A 78 -7.52 1.71 9.78
N LEU A 79 -7.12 0.51 10.23
CA LEU A 79 -6.81 -0.62 9.37
C LEU A 79 -7.69 -1.84 9.69
N PRO A 80 -8.18 -2.57 8.68
CA PRO A 80 -8.05 -2.32 7.23
C PRO A 80 -8.70 -1.01 6.80
N GLY A 81 -8.04 -0.27 5.90
CA GLY A 81 -8.59 1.00 5.43
C GLY A 81 -7.58 1.90 4.72
N PRO A 82 -7.98 3.15 4.40
CA PRO A 82 -7.26 4.06 3.53
C PRO A 82 -6.12 4.81 4.24
N LEU A 83 -5.34 4.11 5.06
CA LEU A 83 -4.16 4.63 5.73
C LEU A 83 -2.92 3.83 5.33
N THR A 84 -1.85 4.52 4.98
CA THR A 84 -0.51 3.96 4.81
C THR A 84 0.39 4.49 5.92
N ILE A 85 1.05 3.59 6.65
CA ILE A 85 1.91 3.91 7.78
C ILE A 85 3.35 3.59 7.40
N ILE A 86 4.24 4.59 7.42
CA ILE A 86 5.67 4.40 7.21
C ILE A 86 6.35 4.18 8.57
N LEU A 87 7.16 3.12 8.65
CA LEU A 87 7.93 2.73 9.83
C LEU A 87 9.38 2.46 9.44
N GLU A 88 10.27 2.38 10.43
CA GLU A 88 11.61 1.86 10.22
C GLU A 88 11.55 0.40 9.77
N ALA A 89 12.21 0.11 8.64
CA ALA A 89 12.33 -1.24 8.11
C ALA A 89 13.34 -2.06 8.92
N ASN A 90 13.06 -3.34 9.10
CA ASN A 90 14.07 -4.29 9.57
C ASN A 90 14.70 -5.06 8.39
N ASP A 91 15.65 -5.94 8.67
CA ASP A 91 16.44 -6.65 7.66
C ASP A 91 15.64 -7.67 6.83
N LYS A 92 14.37 -7.91 7.16
CA LYS A 92 13.48 -8.78 6.39
C LYS A 92 12.83 -8.06 5.20
N VAL A 93 12.86 -6.72 5.17
CA VAL A 93 12.35 -5.95 4.04
C VAL A 93 13.37 -5.99 2.90
N PRO A 94 13.02 -6.57 1.74
CA PRO A 94 13.96 -6.65 0.63
C PRO A 94 14.21 -5.26 0.02
N TYR A 95 15.46 -5.00 -0.41
CA TYR A 95 15.85 -3.74 -1.04
C TYR A 95 15.05 -3.42 -2.32
N TRP A 96 14.61 -4.45 -3.05
CA TRP A 96 13.79 -4.26 -4.25
C TRP A 96 12.37 -3.77 -3.96
N VAL A 97 11.92 -3.79 -2.69
CA VAL A 97 10.65 -3.21 -2.24
C VAL A 97 10.83 -1.76 -1.83
N ASN A 98 11.76 -1.48 -0.91
CA ASN A 98 11.92 -0.16 -0.31
C ASN A 98 13.04 0.69 -0.92
N SER A 99 13.64 0.25 -2.03
CA SER A 99 14.69 1.00 -2.74
C SER A 99 15.88 1.38 -1.85
N ASP A 100 16.33 0.46 -1.00
CA ASP A 100 17.40 0.64 0.00
C ASP A 100 17.13 1.75 1.04
N LEU A 101 15.88 2.21 1.19
CA LEU A 101 15.53 3.15 2.25
C LEU A 101 15.57 2.46 3.62
N THR A 102 15.78 3.23 4.67
CA THR A 102 15.72 2.76 6.06
C THR A 102 14.28 2.54 6.55
N THR A 103 13.30 2.87 5.72
CA THR A 103 11.87 2.85 6.03
C THR A 103 11.09 2.00 5.03
N VAL A 104 9.89 1.60 5.41
CA VAL A 104 8.91 0.93 4.55
C VAL A 104 7.50 1.35 4.91
N GLY A 105 6.66 1.55 3.91
CA GLY A 105 5.23 1.82 4.10
C GLY A 105 4.44 0.52 4.24
N PHE A 106 3.44 0.53 5.12
CA PHE A 106 2.49 -0.56 5.34
C PHE A 106 1.08 -0.09 5.06
N ARG A 107 0.32 -0.91 4.35
CA ARG A 107 -1.11 -0.72 4.15
C ARG A 107 -1.84 -2.04 4.36
N MET A 108 -3.06 -1.97 4.83
CA MET A 108 -3.97 -3.11 4.92
C MET A 108 -5.27 -2.70 4.20
N PRO A 109 -5.43 -3.05 2.90
CA PRO A 109 -6.63 -2.67 2.15
C PRO A 109 -7.87 -3.36 2.72
N SER A 110 -9.02 -2.69 2.69
CA SER A 110 -10.24 -3.23 3.27
C SER A 110 -11.09 -4.06 2.30
N HIS A 111 -10.75 -4.09 1.00
CA HIS A 111 -11.49 -4.92 0.05
C HIS A 111 -11.36 -6.42 0.43
N PRO A 112 -12.48 -7.13 0.64
CA PRO A 112 -12.45 -8.49 1.23
C PRO A 112 -11.59 -9.48 0.45
N VAL A 113 -11.74 -9.51 -0.88
CA VAL A 113 -11.00 -10.45 -1.73
C VAL A 113 -9.51 -10.10 -1.77
N THR A 114 -9.17 -8.82 -1.87
CA THR A 114 -7.77 -8.37 -1.87
C THR A 114 -7.10 -8.72 -0.54
N LEU A 115 -7.79 -8.49 0.58
CA LEU A 115 -7.27 -8.82 1.90
C LEU A 115 -7.12 -10.34 2.10
N GLU A 116 -8.04 -11.14 1.56
CA GLU A 116 -7.94 -12.61 1.57
C GLU A 116 -6.72 -13.11 0.79
N LEU A 117 -6.47 -12.57 -0.40
CA LEU A 117 -5.27 -12.90 -1.19
C LEU A 117 -3.97 -12.54 -0.45
N ILE A 118 -3.95 -11.39 0.24
CA ILE A 118 -2.79 -11.02 1.07
C ILE A 118 -2.59 -12.02 2.22
N ARG A 119 -3.65 -12.50 2.85
CA ARG A 119 -3.57 -13.55 3.89
C ARG A 119 -3.02 -14.87 3.34
N GLU A 120 -3.43 -15.24 2.14
CA GLU A 120 -3.05 -16.51 1.52
C GLU A 120 -1.60 -16.49 0.99
N PHE A 121 -1.20 -15.41 0.31
CA PHE A 121 0.10 -15.32 -0.36
C PHE A 121 1.20 -14.62 0.45
N GLY A 122 0.86 -14.07 1.63
CA GLY A 122 1.75 -13.22 2.42
C GLY A 122 1.77 -11.78 1.90
N PRO A 123 2.75 -10.96 2.30
CA PRO A 123 2.79 -9.56 1.91
C PRO A 123 2.91 -9.40 0.39
N LEU A 124 2.08 -8.51 -0.16
CA LEU A 124 2.09 -8.12 -1.57
C LEU A 124 2.55 -6.67 -1.69
N ILE A 125 3.29 -6.35 -2.75
CA ILE A 125 3.34 -4.96 -3.21
C ILE A 125 2.03 -4.66 -3.94
N GLY A 126 1.62 -3.39 -3.97
CA GLY A 126 0.36 -2.99 -4.61
C GLY A 126 0.30 -1.48 -4.86
N PRO A 127 1.21 -0.93 -5.69
CA PRO A 127 1.06 0.46 -6.13
C PRO A 127 -0.23 0.64 -6.94
N SER A 128 -0.73 1.88 -7.06
CA SER A 128 -1.89 2.18 -7.91
C SER A 128 -1.74 1.59 -9.32
N ALA A 129 -2.82 1.08 -9.90
CA ALA A 129 -2.80 0.40 -11.20
C ALA A 129 -2.88 1.41 -12.36
N ASN A 130 -1.78 2.15 -12.58
CA ASN A 130 -1.59 3.13 -13.67
C ASN A 130 -0.14 3.13 -14.14
N ILE A 131 0.13 3.64 -15.33
CA ILE A 131 1.47 3.96 -15.76
C ILE A 131 2.03 5.09 -14.87
N SER A 132 3.28 4.98 -14.47
CA SER A 132 3.87 5.94 -13.51
C SER A 132 3.85 7.37 -14.05
N GLY A 133 3.30 8.29 -13.25
CA GLY A 133 3.14 9.69 -13.63
C GLY A 133 1.83 10.03 -14.36
N GLN A 134 0.98 9.05 -14.61
CA GLN A 134 -0.39 9.26 -15.08
C GLN A 134 -1.37 9.17 -13.91
N ASP A 135 -2.58 9.67 -14.10
CA ASP A 135 -3.65 9.53 -13.12
C ASP A 135 -4.07 8.08 -12.96
N SER A 136 -4.52 7.70 -11.78
CA SER A 136 -5.08 6.38 -11.52
C SER A 136 -6.42 6.27 -12.26
N GLY A 137 -6.58 5.22 -13.07
CA GLY A 137 -7.87 4.89 -13.70
C GLY A 137 -8.95 4.68 -12.64
N VAL A 138 -10.16 5.13 -12.96
CA VAL A 138 -11.33 5.05 -12.05
C VAL A 138 -12.12 3.77 -12.30
N THR A 139 -11.96 3.14 -13.45
CA THR A 139 -12.65 1.91 -13.81
C THR A 139 -11.67 0.81 -14.19
N TYR A 140 -12.06 -0.44 -13.94
CA TYR A 140 -11.27 -1.61 -14.32
C TYR A 140 -10.96 -1.64 -15.82
N LYS A 141 -11.92 -1.23 -16.65
CA LYS A 141 -11.78 -1.16 -18.11
C LYS A 141 -10.70 -0.19 -18.56
N GLU A 142 -10.62 1.01 -17.96
CA GLU A 142 -9.56 2.00 -18.25
C GLU A 142 -8.19 1.43 -17.88
N ILE A 143 -8.08 0.82 -16.70
CA ILE A 143 -6.83 0.22 -16.23
C ILE A 143 -6.34 -0.88 -17.17
N LEU A 144 -7.23 -1.75 -17.65
CA LEU A 144 -6.84 -2.78 -18.62
C LEU A 144 -6.31 -2.18 -19.94
N GLN A 145 -6.84 -1.04 -20.37
CA GLN A 145 -6.34 -0.33 -21.55
C GLN A 145 -4.91 0.19 -21.34
N ASP A 146 -4.61 0.76 -20.17
CA ASP A 146 -3.29 1.26 -19.81
C ASP A 146 -2.21 0.16 -19.87
N PHE A 147 -2.58 -1.06 -19.55
CA PHE A 147 -1.70 -2.23 -19.60
C PHE A 147 -1.86 -3.09 -20.89
N ASN A 148 -2.48 -2.53 -21.97
CA ASN A 148 -2.73 -3.23 -23.23
C ASN A 148 -3.43 -4.58 -23.03
N GLN A 149 -4.34 -4.70 -22.06
CA GLN A 149 -5.08 -5.91 -21.69
C GLN A 149 -4.19 -7.12 -21.30
N ASN A 150 -2.94 -6.87 -20.93
CA ASN A 150 -1.97 -7.92 -20.60
C ASN A 150 -1.90 -8.24 -19.09
N VAL A 151 -2.85 -7.75 -18.29
CA VAL A 151 -2.93 -8.04 -16.85
C VAL A 151 -4.28 -8.66 -16.52
N LEU A 152 -4.26 -9.66 -15.64
CA LEU A 152 -5.48 -10.22 -15.06
C LEU A 152 -5.92 -9.37 -13.87
N GLY A 153 -7.20 -9.39 -13.54
CA GLY A 153 -7.66 -8.73 -12.35
C GLY A 153 -9.11 -9.06 -11.98
N LEU A 154 -9.56 -8.44 -10.91
CA LEU A 154 -10.91 -8.50 -10.40
C LEU A 154 -11.58 -7.14 -10.58
N GLU A 155 -12.70 -7.12 -11.29
CA GLU A 155 -13.53 -5.92 -11.46
C GLU A 155 -14.46 -5.75 -10.25
N ASP A 156 -14.36 -4.60 -9.59
CA ASP A 156 -15.31 -4.12 -8.59
C ASP A 156 -15.21 -2.60 -8.46
N ASP A 157 -15.66 -1.89 -9.51
CA ASP A 157 -15.59 -0.42 -9.57
C ASP A 157 -16.44 0.26 -8.47
N ALA A 158 -17.49 -0.42 -8.01
CA ALA A 158 -18.39 0.13 -7.01
C ALA A 158 -17.78 0.24 -5.60
N PHE A 159 -16.71 -0.48 -5.32
CA PHE A 159 -16.04 -0.47 -4.02
C PHE A 159 -15.08 0.71 -3.84
N LEU A 160 -14.63 1.33 -4.91
CA LEU A 160 -13.61 2.36 -4.90
C LEU A 160 -14.17 3.75 -4.56
N THR A 161 -13.44 4.49 -3.73
CA THR A 161 -13.72 5.92 -3.49
C THR A 161 -13.08 6.84 -4.53
N GLY A 162 -12.09 6.35 -5.28
CA GLY A 162 -11.29 7.15 -6.20
C GLY A 162 -10.28 8.09 -5.52
N GLN A 163 -10.22 8.07 -4.19
CA GLN A 163 -9.30 8.90 -3.42
C GLN A 163 -8.14 8.06 -2.87
N ASP A 164 -6.91 8.50 -3.07
CA ASP A 164 -5.72 7.86 -2.53
C ASP A 164 -5.71 7.81 -0.99
N SER A 165 -4.96 6.82 -0.44
CA SER A 165 -4.77 6.70 1.02
C SER A 165 -4.02 7.88 1.60
N THR A 166 -4.32 8.24 2.84
CA THR A 166 -3.46 9.11 3.66
C THR A 166 -2.16 8.38 3.97
N ILE A 167 -1.03 9.06 3.84
CA ILE A 167 0.29 8.51 4.19
C ILE A 167 0.84 9.28 5.39
N ILE A 168 1.12 8.56 6.46
CA ILE A 168 1.78 9.10 7.65
C ILE A 168 3.14 8.43 7.86
N ASP A 169 4.13 9.22 8.27
CA ASP A 169 5.46 8.76 8.62
C ASP A 169 5.64 8.76 10.14
N LEU A 170 5.87 7.57 10.69
CA LEU A 170 6.10 7.32 12.10
C LEU A 170 7.56 6.89 12.38
N SER A 171 8.44 6.97 11.40
CA SER A 171 9.85 6.54 11.57
C SER A 171 10.70 7.52 12.38
N GLY A 172 10.23 8.75 12.56
CA GLY A 172 10.87 9.78 13.37
C GLY A 172 10.25 9.96 14.76
N SER A 173 10.75 10.92 15.49
CA SER A 173 10.23 11.28 16.83
C SER A 173 8.87 11.99 16.78
N LYS A 174 8.51 12.55 15.62
CA LYS A 174 7.22 13.22 15.36
C LYS A 174 6.57 12.65 14.12
N VAL A 175 5.24 12.62 14.14
CA VAL A 175 4.42 12.12 13.02
C VAL A 175 4.30 13.20 11.95
N LYS A 176 4.54 12.79 10.68
CA LYS A 176 4.38 13.64 9.50
C LYS A 176 3.29 13.08 8.60
N ILE A 177 2.45 13.94 8.07
CA ILE A 177 1.54 13.58 6.97
C ILE A 177 2.27 13.88 5.67
N LEU A 178 2.65 12.81 4.94
CA LEU A 178 3.34 12.95 3.64
C LEU A 178 2.37 13.10 2.48
N ARG A 179 1.16 12.57 2.62
CA ARG A 179 0.07 12.73 1.66
C ARG A 179 -1.26 12.74 2.41
N GLN A 180 -2.06 13.75 2.16
CA GLN A 180 -3.42 13.82 2.66
C GLN A 180 -4.35 13.01 1.75
N GLY A 181 -5.02 12.02 2.32
CA GLY A 181 -6.12 11.28 1.70
C GLY A 181 -7.40 11.50 2.50
N SER A 182 -8.26 10.48 2.55
CA SER A 182 -9.57 10.57 3.23
C SER A 182 -9.48 10.63 4.77
N ILE A 183 -8.40 10.09 5.37
CA ILE A 183 -8.19 10.18 6.83
C ILE A 183 -7.43 11.46 7.13
N THR A 184 -8.06 12.35 7.90
CA THR A 184 -7.48 13.65 8.27
C THR A 184 -6.65 13.57 9.56
N ARG A 185 -5.85 14.61 9.82
CA ARG A 185 -5.14 14.76 11.08
C ARG A 185 -6.12 14.78 12.27
N GLU A 186 -7.25 15.44 12.08
CA GLU A 186 -8.32 15.56 13.08
C GLU A 186 -8.93 14.19 13.40
N ASP A 187 -9.15 13.34 12.39
CA ASP A 187 -9.63 11.97 12.58
C ASP A 187 -8.65 11.16 13.43
N ILE A 188 -7.36 11.30 13.17
CA ILE A 188 -6.31 10.60 13.93
C ILE A 188 -6.26 11.13 15.37
N LEU A 189 -6.27 12.44 15.57
CA LEU A 189 -6.26 13.06 16.90
C LEU A 189 -7.52 12.71 17.71
N ALA A 190 -8.67 12.57 17.06
CA ALA A 190 -9.90 12.12 17.72
C ALA A 190 -9.80 10.70 18.31
N LYS A 191 -8.96 9.85 17.74
CA LYS A 191 -8.70 8.47 18.23
C LYS A 191 -7.49 8.39 19.14
N ILE A 192 -6.47 9.22 18.88
CA ILE A 192 -5.19 9.20 19.57
C ILE A 192 -4.78 10.66 19.87
N PRO A 193 -5.35 11.29 20.91
CA PRO A 193 -5.13 12.71 21.19
C PRO A 193 -3.66 13.09 21.46
N GLU A 194 -2.87 12.15 21.98
CA GLU A 194 -1.48 12.39 22.37
C GLU A 194 -0.45 12.03 21.26
N ILE A 195 -0.92 11.69 20.06
CA ILE A 195 0.01 11.36 18.96
C ILE A 195 0.86 12.61 18.61
N PRO A 196 2.22 12.50 18.58
CA PRO A 196 3.10 13.66 18.49
C PRO A 196 3.27 14.12 17.03
N PHE A 197 2.27 14.78 16.47
CA PHE A 197 2.40 15.39 15.15
C PHE A 197 3.43 16.53 15.14
N GLU A 198 4.11 16.68 13.99
CA GLU A 198 4.86 17.92 13.73
C GLU A 198 3.93 19.13 13.78
N GLU A 199 4.43 20.21 14.40
CA GLU A 199 3.75 21.50 14.33
C GLU A 199 3.82 22.02 12.91
N VAL A 200 2.68 22.36 12.32
CA VAL A 200 2.63 23.05 11.03
C VAL A 200 3.01 24.50 11.32
N CYS A 201 4.27 24.88 11.07
CA CYS A 201 4.63 26.29 11.03
C CYS A 201 3.95 26.92 9.81
N TYR A 202 2.83 27.58 10.02
CA TYR A 202 2.34 28.53 9.03
C TYR A 202 3.39 29.68 9.00
N ALA A 203 4.21 29.73 7.97
CA ALA A 203 4.97 30.95 7.68
C ALA A 203 3.96 32.07 7.46
N MET A 204 3.93 33.04 8.38
CA MET A 204 3.18 34.28 8.25
C MET A 204 3.81 35.14 7.16
#